data_562c8d4576c738467b0315daf919e663
#
_entry.id   562c8d4576c738467b0315daf919e663
#
_cell.length_a   1.000
_cell.length_b   1.000
_cell.length_c   1.000
_cell.angle_alpha   90.00
_cell.angle_beta   90.00
_cell.angle_gamma   90.00
#
_symmetry.space_group_name_H-M   'P 1'
#
loop_
_entity.id
_entity.type
_entity.pdbx_description
1 polymer ?
#
loop_
_entity_poly.entity_id
_entity_poly.type
_entity_poly.pdbx_seq_one_letter_code
_entity_poly.pdbx_strand_id
1 'polypeptide(L)'
;MKEIGWPTIDSKHLMVYSNQMLRLEKEMFSQGMPQEALMEKAGIQISRWLFKRKSLLKDGVTVVIGPGNNGGDGAVIARELFLKGYLVKVWCPFDLKKTLTINHVNYLTSIGVSKLQEPPNPGSKDLWI
;
A
#
# COMPACT_ATOMS: atom_id res chain seq x y z
N MET A 1 -20.60 -24.09 -13.92
CA MET A 1 -19.88 -22.84 -13.58
C MET A 1 -20.10 -21.87 -14.73
N LYS A 2 -20.82 -20.78 -14.52
CA LYS A 2 -20.93 -19.75 -15.56
C LYS A 2 -19.53 -19.16 -15.75
N GLU A 3 -18.97 -19.23 -16.93
CA GLU A 3 -17.79 -18.47 -17.29
C GLU A 3 -18.09 -17.00 -17.05
N ILE A 4 -17.39 -16.41 -16.11
CA ILE A 4 -17.37 -14.97 -15.95
C ILE A 4 -16.52 -14.45 -17.09
N GLY A 5 -17.16 -14.09 -18.21
CA GLY A 5 -16.47 -13.44 -19.31
C GLY A 5 -15.96 -12.08 -18.84
N TRP A 6 -14.71 -12.01 -18.48
CA TRP A 6 -14.06 -10.72 -18.25
C TRP A 6 -14.01 -9.98 -19.58
N PRO A 7 -14.39 -8.70 -19.60
CA PRO A 7 -14.25 -7.89 -20.80
C PRO A 7 -12.75 -7.72 -21.09
N THR A 8 -12.25 -8.57 -22.00
CA THR A 8 -10.83 -8.57 -22.36
C THR A 8 -10.42 -7.38 -23.22
N ILE A 9 -11.37 -6.71 -23.84
CA ILE A 9 -11.12 -5.67 -24.84
C ILE A 9 -11.17 -4.25 -24.23
N ASP A 10 -11.94 -3.99 -23.18
CA ASP A 10 -12.17 -2.66 -22.62
C ASP A 10 -11.71 -2.50 -21.16
N SER A 11 -10.89 -3.41 -20.65
CA SER A 11 -10.38 -3.32 -19.27
C SER A 11 -9.63 -2.02 -18.97
N LYS A 12 -9.10 -1.34 -19.99
CA LYS A 12 -8.42 -0.05 -19.88
C LYS A 12 -9.37 1.10 -19.51
N HIS A 13 -10.66 0.94 -19.74
CA HIS A 13 -11.69 1.92 -19.50
C HIS A 13 -12.62 1.55 -18.34
N LEU A 14 -12.37 0.43 -17.67
CA LEU A 14 -13.11 0.05 -16.47
C LEU A 14 -12.78 1.02 -15.34
N MET A 15 -13.72 1.89 -15.04
CA MET A 15 -13.68 2.76 -13.88
C MET A 15 -14.79 2.35 -12.91
N VAL A 16 -14.43 2.27 -11.64
CA VAL A 16 -15.40 2.02 -10.57
C VAL A 16 -15.41 3.19 -9.59
N TYR A 17 -16.58 3.54 -9.10
CA TYR A 17 -16.70 4.48 -8.00
C TYR A 17 -16.35 3.79 -6.68
N SER A 18 -16.00 4.57 -5.66
CA SER A 18 -15.59 4.05 -4.35
C SER A 18 -16.65 3.13 -3.71
N ASN A 19 -17.93 3.45 -3.85
CA ASN A 19 -19.02 2.61 -3.37
C ASN A 19 -19.13 1.27 -4.11
N GLN A 20 -18.83 1.26 -5.41
CA GLN A 20 -18.78 0.04 -6.21
C GLN A 20 -17.59 -0.84 -5.81
N MET A 21 -16.41 -0.24 -5.58
CA MET A 21 -15.24 -0.95 -5.10
C MET A 21 -15.50 -1.60 -3.73
N LEU A 22 -16.08 -0.85 -2.78
CA LEU A 22 -16.45 -1.38 -1.47
C LEU A 22 -17.40 -2.58 -1.55
N ARG A 23 -18.35 -2.56 -2.49
CA ARG A 23 -19.26 -3.69 -2.70
C ARG A 23 -18.52 -4.91 -3.26
N LEU A 24 -17.65 -4.72 -4.25
CA LEU A 24 -16.83 -5.80 -4.82
C LEU A 24 -15.93 -6.44 -3.77
N GLU A 25 -15.23 -5.64 -2.99
CA GLU A 25 -14.36 -6.13 -1.91
C GLU A 25 -15.16 -6.90 -0.85
N LYS A 26 -16.30 -6.36 -0.42
CA LYS A 26 -17.18 -7.03 0.53
C LYS A 26 -17.66 -8.39 0.02
N GLU A 27 -18.00 -8.48 -1.25
CA GLU A 27 -18.40 -9.75 -1.85
C GLU A 27 -17.24 -10.73 -1.93
N MET A 28 -16.06 -10.28 -2.37
CA MET A 28 -14.86 -11.11 -2.40
C MET A 28 -14.52 -11.70 -1.01
N PHE A 29 -14.57 -10.87 0.02
CA PHE A 29 -14.30 -11.31 1.39
C PHE A 29 -15.36 -12.29 1.90
N SER A 30 -16.64 -12.07 1.58
CA SER A 30 -17.72 -12.99 1.94
C SER A 30 -17.59 -14.36 1.27
N GLN A 31 -16.94 -14.42 0.13
CA GLN A 31 -16.65 -15.66 -0.61
C GLN A 31 -15.31 -16.31 -0.23
N GLY A 32 -14.63 -15.77 0.77
CA GLY A 32 -13.44 -16.38 1.33
C GLY A 32 -12.10 -15.79 0.89
N MET A 33 -12.09 -14.68 0.13
CA MET A 33 -10.84 -13.98 -0.17
C MET A 33 -10.26 -13.37 1.10
N PRO A 34 -9.05 -13.76 1.54
CA PRO A 34 -8.41 -13.17 2.70
C PRO A 34 -8.07 -11.70 2.45
N GLN A 35 -8.50 -10.81 3.34
CA GLN A 35 -8.22 -9.38 3.22
C GLN A 35 -6.71 -9.09 3.23
N GLU A 36 -5.96 -9.81 4.05
CA GLU A 36 -4.50 -9.74 4.12
C GLU A 36 -3.84 -10.03 2.79
N ALA A 37 -4.32 -11.07 2.09
CA ALA A 37 -3.78 -11.45 0.78
C ALA A 37 -4.04 -10.38 -0.28
N LEU A 38 -5.20 -9.74 -0.25
CA LEU A 38 -5.51 -8.64 -1.16
C LEU A 38 -4.61 -7.43 -0.91
N MET A 39 -4.40 -7.06 0.34
CA MET A 39 -3.51 -5.98 0.77
C MET A 39 -2.06 -6.25 0.34
N GLU A 40 -1.55 -7.45 0.58
CA GLU A 40 -0.21 -7.86 0.13
C GLU A 40 -0.07 -7.75 -1.38
N LYS A 41 -1.04 -8.25 -2.13
CA LYS A 41 -1.03 -8.21 -3.58
C LYS A 41 -1.01 -6.79 -4.12
N ALA A 42 -1.82 -5.90 -3.56
CA ALA A 42 -1.87 -4.49 -3.94
C ALA A 42 -0.53 -3.79 -3.68
N GLY A 43 0.01 -3.91 -2.48
CA GLY A 43 1.28 -3.31 -2.10
C GLY A 43 2.46 -3.82 -2.92
N ILE A 44 2.52 -5.12 -3.17
CA ILE A 44 3.57 -5.73 -4.00
C ILE A 44 3.51 -5.25 -5.45
N GLN A 45 2.33 -5.12 -6.03
CA GLN A 45 2.20 -4.65 -7.41
C GLN A 45 2.63 -3.18 -7.56
N ILE A 46 2.28 -2.33 -6.61
CA ILE A 46 2.73 -0.93 -6.59
C ILE A 46 4.25 -0.88 -6.42
N SER A 47 4.81 -1.68 -5.54
CA SER A 47 6.26 -1.76 -5.32
C SER A 47 7.00 -2.18 -6.60
N ARG A 48 6.48 -3.17 -7.33
CA ARG A 48 7.05 -3.58 -8.63
C ARG A 48 7.02 -2.46 -9.66
N TRP A 49 5.96 -1.67 -9.67
CA TRP A 49 5.86 -0.50 -10.53
C TRP A 49 6.91 0.55 -10.18
N LEU A 50 7.14 0.79 -8.88
CA LEU A 50 8.17 1.70 -8.38
C LEU A 50 9.59 1.21 -8.70
N PHE A 51 9.87 -0.08 -8.56
CA PHE A 51 11.20 -0.65 -8.87
C PHE A 51 11.65 -0.43 -10.32
N LYS A 52 10.70 -0.29 -11.24
CA LYS A 52 10.98 0.07 -12.63
C LYS A 52 11.29 1.56 -12.82
N ARG A 53 11.14 2.39 -11.77
CA ARG A 53 11.30 3.85 -11.78
C ARG A 53 12.32 4.31 -10.75
N LYS A 54 13.51 3.75 -10.83
CA LYS A 54 14.59 3.97 -9.86
C LYS A 54 14.92 5.45 -9.62
N SER A 55 14.72 6.30 -10.62
CA SER A 55 14.93 7.74 -10.48
C SER A 55 14.02 8.40 -9.43
N LEU A 56 12.82 7.85 -9.22
CA LEU A 56 11.91 8.34 -8.18
C LEU A 56 12.38 7.95 -6.77
N LEU A 57 13.15 6.89 -6.64
CA LEU A 57 13.53 6.29 -5.36
C LEU A 57 14.94 6.71 -4.89
N LYS A 58 15.70 7.41 -5.73
CA LYS A 58 17.12 7.68 -5.51
C LYS A 58 17.43 8.48 -4.23
N ASP A 59 16.52 9.38 -3.85
CA ASP A 59 16.70 10.25 -2.68
C ASP A 59 15.97 9.73 -1.43
N GLY A 60 15.49 8.49 -1.49
CA GLY A 60 14.72 7.87 -0.42
C GLY A 60 13.21 8.02 -0.59
N VAL A 61 12.46 7.43 0.31
CA VAL A 61 11.00 7.39 0.29
C VAL A 61 10.45 7.63 1.69
N THR A 62 9.45 8.49 1.79
CA THR A 62 8.63 8.64 2.99
C THR A 62 7.21 8.16 2.69
N VAL A 63 6.74 7.14 3.39
CA VAL A 63 5.38 6.64 3.25
C VAL A 63 4.51 7.24 4.35
N VAL A 64 3.47 7.95 3.96
CA VAL A 64 2.47 8.53 4.87
C VAL A 64 1.35 7.50 5.05
N ILE A 65 1.23 6.98 6.25
CA ILE A 65 0.32 5.87 6.56
C ILE A 65 -0.93 6.42 7.25
N GLY A 66 -2.04 6.36 6.56
CA GLY A 66 -3.35 6.70 7.09
C GLY A 66 -3.90 5.62 8.05
N PRO A 67 -4.97 5.94 8.81
CA PRO A 67 -5.49 5.06 9.87
C PRO A 67 -6.27 3.84 9.35
N GLY A 68 -6.70 3.86 8.09
CA GLY A 68 -7.53 2.82 7.47
C GLY A 68 -6.73 1.71 6.79
N ASN A 69 -7.42 0.86 6.02
CA ASN A 69 -6.81 -0.26 5.30
C ASN A 69 -5.81 0.20 4.21
N ASN A 70 -6.07 1.34 3.57
CA ASN A 70 -5.13 1.91 2.60
C ASN A 70 -3.76 2.22 3.21
N GLY A 71 -3.71 2.56 4.49
CA GLY A 71 -2.46 2.66 5.24
C GLY A 71 -1.69 1.34 5.29
N GLY A 72 -2.41 0.22 5.35
CA GLY A 72 -1.82 -1.11 5.25
C GLY A 72 -1.14 -1.37 3.91
N ASP A 73 -1.76 -0.97 2.81
CA ASP A 73 -1.14 -1.02 1.47
C ASP A 73 0.17 -0.22 1.44
N GLY A 74 0.15 0.99 2.02
CA GLY A 74 1.34 1.83 2.17
C GLY A 74 2.43 1.17 3.01
N ALA A 75 2.06 0.51 4.09
CA ALA A 75 3.02 -0.22 4.93
C ALA A 75 3.66 -1.41 4.21
N VAL A 76 2.90 -2.13 3.38
CA VAL A 76 3.44 -3.18 2.51
C VAL A 76 4.44 -2.60 1.51
N ILE A 77 4.11 -1.49 0.87
CA ILE A 77 5.03 -0.78 -0.04
C ILE A 77 6.32 -0.40 0.68
N ALA A 78 6.22 0.20 1.86
CA ALA A 78 7.37 0.58 2.68
C ALA A 78 8.28 -0.62 2.98
N ARG A 79 7.68 -1.77 3.34
CA ARG A 79 8.42 -3.02 3.58
C ARG A 79 9.17 -3.48 2.34
N GLU A 80 8.50 -3.56 1.21
CA GLU A 80 9.10 -4.04 -0.04
C GLU A 80 10.26 -3.14 -0.51
N LEU A 81 10.09 -1.82 -0.40
CA LEU A 81 11.14 -0.87 -0.73
C LEU A 81 12.34 -1.00 0.23
N PHE A 82 12.09 -1.12 1.52
CA PHE A 82 13.12 -1.28 2.54
C PHE A 82 13.92 -2.57 2.34
N LEU A 83 13.24 -3.70 2.15
CA LEU A 83 13.88 -5.00 1.91
C LEU A 83 14.68 -5.02 0.59
N LYS A 84 14.32 -4.17 -0.36
CA LYS A 84 15.07 -3.99 -1.61
C LYS A 84 16.32 -3.11 -1.45
N GLY A 85 16.49 -2.49 -0.28
CA GLY A 85 17.67 -1.68 0.06
C GLY A 85 17.48 -0.17 -0.12
N TYR A 86 16.28 0.31 -0.34
CA TYR A 86 16.02 1.75 -0.39
C TYR A 86 15.94 2.37 1.00
N LEU A 87 16.28 3.65 1.09
CA LEU A 87 16.08 4.42 2.31
C LEU A 87 14.60 4.73 2.48
N VAL A 88 13.97 4.17 3.51
CA VAL A 88 12.54 4.30 3.75
C VAL A 88 12.27 4.81 5.16
N LYS A 89 11.36 5.77 5.25
CA LYS A 89 10.79 6.26 6.49
C LYS A 89 9.27 6.15 6.40
N VAL A 90 8.61 6.03 7.54
CA VAL A 90 7.14 6.07 7.61
C VAL A 90 6.69 7.14 8.59
N TRP A 91 5.56 7.76 8.28
CA TRP A 91 4.92 8.72 9.16
C TRP A 91 3.43 8.38 9.28
N CYS A 92 2.96 8.24 10.52
CA CYS A 92 1.57 7.99 10.84
C CYS A 92 0.98 9.26 11.47
N PRO A 93 0.31 10.13 10.69
CA PRO A 93 -0.22 11.40 11.21
C PRO A 93 -1.38 11.23 12.19
N PHE A 94 -2.01 10.05 12.20
CA PHE A 94 -3.16 9.73 13.05
C PHE A 94 -2.96 8.38 13.75
N ASP A 95 -3.71 8.16 14.82
CA ASP A 95 -3.76 6.85 15.46
C ASP A 95 -4.31 5.79 14.50
N LEU A 96 -3.61 4.69 14.38
CA LEU A 96 -3.99 3.59 13.52
C LEU A 96 -5.19 2.85 14.13
N LYS A 97 -6.19 2.53 13.28
CA LYS A 97 -7.46 1.92 13.72
C LYS A 97 -7.64 0.49 13.25
N LYS A 98 -7.04 0.13 12.12
CA LYS A 98 -7.23 -1.19 11.51
C LYS A 98 -6.11 -2.13 11.93
N THR A 99 -6.49 -3.31 12.42
CA THR A 99 -5.56 -4.33 12.92
C THR A 99 -4.50 -4.71 11.89
N LEU A 100 -4.88 -4.89 10.62
CA LEU A 100 -3.92 -5.22 9.57
C LEU A 100 -2.88 -4.12 9.38
N THR A 101 -3.30 -2.86 9.38
CA THR A 101 -2.40 -1.71 9.26
C THR A 101 -1.46 -1.62 10.45
N ILE A 102 -1.98 -1.79 11.66
CA ILE A 102 -1.19 -1.80 12.90
C ILE A 102 -0.13 -2.91 12.85
N ASN A 103 -0.52 -4.11 12.44
CA ASN A 103 0.40 -5.25 12.35
C ASN A 103 1.52 -4.98 11.35
N HIS A 104 1.21 -4.45 10.17
CA HIS A 104 2.21 -4.09 9.17
C HIS A 104 3.18 -3.01 9.68
N VAL A 105 2.68 -1.96 10.32
CA VAL A 105 3.52 -0.88 10.88
C VAL A 105 4.42 -1.40 12.00
N ASN A 106 3.90 -2.26 12.87
CA ASN A 106 4.71 -2.91 13.92
C ASN A 106 5.83 -3.75 13.31
N TYR A 107 5.53 -4.48 12.24
CA TYR A 107 6.54 -5.25 11.54
C TYR A 107 7.61 -4.35 10.89
N LEU A 108 7.23 -3.23 10.28
CA LEU A 108 8.19 -2.25 9.75
C LEU A 108 9.19 -1.78 10.82
N THR A 109 8.69 -1.46 12.00
CA THR A 109 9.52 -1.07 13.14
C THR A 109 10.48 -2.20 13.53
N SER A 110 10.00 -3.44 13.57
CA SER A 110 10.78 -4.61 13.95
C SER A 110 11.93 -4.91 12.97
N ILE A 111 11.78 -4.61 11.70
CA ILE A 111 12.84 -4.80 10.69
C ILE A 111 13.75 -3.58 10.51
N GLY A 112 13.52 -2.49 11.24
CA GLY A 112 14.41 -1.33 11.28
C GLY A 112 13.97 -0.13 10.42
N VAL A 113 12.75 -0.09 9.91
CA VAL A 113 12.23 1.09 9.22
C VAL A 113 12.00 2.23 10.22
N SER A 114 12.55 3.41 9.93
CA SER A 114 12.35 4.60 10.76
C SER A 114 10.92 5.08 10.76
N LYS A 115 10.33 5.20 11.94
CA LYS A 115 9.03 5.85 12.13
C LYS A 115 9.26 7.29 12.61
N LEU A 116 8.81 8.25 11.82
CA LEU A 116 8.92 9.67 12.14
C LEU A 116 7.94 10.05 13.25
N GLN A 117 8.40 10.86 14.19
CA GLN A 117 7.56 11.43 15.25
C GLN A 117 6.89 12.75 14.80
N GLU A 118 7.54 13.45 13.89
CA GLU A 118 7.09 14.73 13.35
C GLU A 118 6.81 14.60 11.85
N PRO A 119 6.01 15.51 11.27
CA PRO A 119 5.78 15.54 9.84
C PRO A 119 7.07 15.59 9.05
N PRO A 120 7.15 14.91 7.89
CA PRO A 120 8.32 14.99 7.04
C PRO A 120 8.53 16.44 6.56
N ASN A 121 9.80 16.82 6.34
CA ASN A 121 10.15 18.16 5.89
C ASN A 121 9.64 18.38 4.45
N PRO A 122 8.80 19.42 4.20
CA PRO A 122 8.31 19.73 2.85
C PRO A 122 9.41 20.05 1.83
N GLY A 123 10.59 20.44 2.29
CA GLY A 123 11.76 20.72 1.45
C GLY A 123 12.61 19.50 1.14
N SER A 124 12.28 18.32 1.65
CA SER A 124 13.03 17.09 1.37
C SER A 124 12.85 16.65 -0.08
N LYS A 125 13.87 15.95 -0.61
CA LYS A 125 13.88 15.47 -2.01
C LYS A 125 13.35 14.05 -2.16
N ASP A 126 13.03 13.38 -1.07
CA ASP A 126 12.49 12.04 -1.08
C ASP A 126 11.09 11.98 -1.71
N LEU A 127 10.77 10.82 -2.25
CA LEU A 127 9.42 10.54 -2.76
C LEU A 127 8.45 10.36 -1.58
N TRP A 128 7.31 11.02 -1.65
CA TRP A 128 6.22 10.78 -0.68
C TRP A 128 5.13 9.91 -1.32
N ILE A 129 4.75 8.88 -0.59
CA ILE A 129 3.69 7.93 -0.96
C ILE A 129 2.60 7.96 0.09
#